data_4835f12c5ffe2f5c7449439e91d14805
#
_entry.id   4835f12c5ffe2f5c7449439e91d14805
#
_cell.length_a   1.000
_cell.length_b   1.000
_cell.length_c   1.000
_cell.angle_alpha   90.00
_cell.angle_beta   90.00
_cell.angle_gamma   90.00
#
_symmetry.space_group_name_H-M   'P 1'
#
loop_
_entity.id
_entity.type
_entity.pdbx_description
1 polymer ?
#
loop_
_entity_poly.entity_id
_entity_poly.type
_entity_poly.pdbx_seq_one_letter_code
_entity_poly.pdbx_strand_id
1 'polypeptide(L)'
;MTCVQTLLTDIGDMIREVLDEPDLDVPITRETTFQEDLAFESIDLVVLGTRLTERYGPGVDLPGYLAGMSLDEIIALRVGDLVDRVDSCT
;
A
#
# COMPACT_ATOMS: atom_id res chain seq x y z
N MET A 1 -16.80 -5.46 10.54
CA MET A 1 -15.83 -6.29 9.80
C MET A 1 -15.44 -5.59 8.51
N THR A 2 -14.13 -5.42 8.28
CA THR A 2 -13.65 -4.72 7.09
C THR A 2 -13.53 -5.69 5.92
N CYS A 3 -14.18 -5.37 4.81
CA CYS A 3 -14.10 -6.17 3.60
C CYS A 3 -12.80 -5.86 2.84
N VAL A 4 -12.20 -6.86 2.21
CA VAL A 4 -10.99 -6.68 1.39
C VAL A 4 -11.22 -5.62 0.31
N GLN A 5 -12.39 -5.59 -0.29
CA GLN A 5 -12.73 -4.60 -1.30
C GLN A 5 -12.72 -3.18 -0.71
N THR A 6 -13.20 -2.99 0.50
CA THR A 6 -13.16 -1.71 1.18
C THR A 6 -11.73 -1.29 1.48
N LEU A 7 -10.90 -2.23 1.93
CA LEU A 7 -9.49 -1.99 2.16
C LEU A 7 -8.78 -1.57 0.88
N LEU A 8 -9.08 -2.24 -0.23
CA LEU A 8 -8.49 -1.91 -1.52
C LEU A 8 -8.85 -0.49 -1.94
N THR A 9 -10.10 -0.10 -1.75
CA THR A 9 -10.57 1.25 -2.07
C THR A 9 -9.87 2.29 -1.20
N ASP A 10 -9.80 2.06 0.11
CA ASP A 10 -9.15 2.98 1.05
C ASP A 10 -7.67 3.13 0.75
N ILE A 11 -6.99 2.01 0.51
CA ILE A 11 -5.57 2.04 0.21
C ILE A 11 -5.32 2.71 -1.14
N GLY A 12 -6.20 2.47 -2.12
CA GLY A 12 -6.13 3.14 -3.41
C GLY A 12 -6.24 4.66 -3.28
N ASP A 13 -7.15 5.13 -2.43
CA ASP A 13 -7.30 6.56 -2.17
C ASP A 13 -6.05 7.15 -1.50
N MET A 14 -5.47 6.42 -0.55
CA MET A 14 -4.23 6.83 0.09
C MET A 14 -3.07 6.91 -0.91
N ILE A 15 -3.01 5.96 -1.84
CA ILE A 15 -1.98 5.95 -2.90
C ILE A 15 -2.10 7.21 -3.75
N ARG A 16 -3.32 7.58 -4.13
CA ARG A 16 -3.54 8.79 -4.91
C ARG A 16 -3.11 10.04 -4.14
N GLU A 17 -3.35 10.07 -2.84
CA GLU A 17 -2.92 11.19 -2.00
C GLU A 17 -1.39 11.26 -1.89
N VAL A 18 -0.74 10.13 -1.74
CA VAL A 18 0.73 10.07 -1.64
C VAL A 18 1.36 10.56 -2.93
N LEU A 19 0.81 10.17 -4.08
CA LEU A 19 1.31 10.59 -5.39
C LEU A 19 0.86 11.99 -5.77
N ASP A 20 -0.07 12.58 -5.01
CA ASP A 20 -0.68 13.88 -5.31
C ASP A 20 -1.32 13.90 -6.70
N GLU A 21 -1.92 12.79 -7.08
CA GLU A 21 -2.57 12.63 -8.37
C GLU A 21 -3.99 12.08 -8.18
N PRO A 22 -4.95 12.95 -7.82
CA PRO A 22 -6.34 12.49 -7.59
C PRO A 22 -7.00 11.95 -8.84
N ASP A 23 -6.53 12.36 -10.03
CA ASP A 23 -7.05 11.93 -11.32
C ASP A 23 -6.21 10.83 -11.96
N LEU A 24 -5.59 10.00 -11.14
CA LEU A 24 -4.74 8.91 -11.62
C LEU A 24 -5.52 7.99 -12.55
N ASP A 25 -5.08 7.88 -13.80
CA ASP A 25 -5.76 7.08 -14.81
C ASP A 25 -5.53 5.58 -14.65
N VAL A 26 -4.47 5.20 -13.94
CA VAL A 26 -4.15 3.79 -13.74
C VAL A 26 -5.11 3.18 -12.73
N PRO A 27 -5.85 2.13 -13.12
CA PRO A 27 -6.73 1.46 -12.16
C PRO A 27 -5.91 0.77 -11.08
N ILE A 28 -6.30 0.98 -9.84
CA ILE A 28 -5.61 0.37 -8.70
C ILE A 28 -6.35 -0.91 -8.34
N THR A 29 -5.70 -2.04 -8.62
CA THR A 29 -6.24 -3.36 -8.34
C THR A 29 -5.27 -4.12 -7.45
N ARG A 30 -5.66 -5.33 -7.06
CA ARG A 30 -4.77 -6.17 -6.24
C ARG A 30 -3.47 -6.54 -6.96
N GLU A 31 -3.48 -6.54 -8.28
CA GLU A 31 -2.32 -6.89 -9.10
C GLU A 31 -1.46 -5.71 -9.49
N THR A 32 -1.91 -4.49 -9.19
CA THR A 32 -1.14 -3.28 -9.46
C THR A 32 0.16 -3.30 -8.65
N THR A 33 1.29 -3.10 -9.31
CA THR A 33 2.59 -3.06 -8.64
C THR A 33 2.93 -1.62 -8.27
N PHE A 34 3.63 -1.46 -7.15
CA PHE A 34 3.99 -0.12 -6.68
C PHE A 34 5.08 0.51 -7.54
N GLN A 35 6.04 -0.29 -8.00
CA GLN A 35 7.16 0.26 -8.76
C GLN A 35 6.86 0.44 -10.23
N GLU A 36 6.32 -0.57 -10.88
CA GLU A 36 6.10 -0.52 -12.32
C GLU A 36 4.86 0.27 -12.70
N ASP A 37 3.76 0.01 -12.03
CA ASP A 37 2.47 0.62 -12.38
C ASP A 37 2.29 2.01 -11.77
N LEU A 38 2.74 2.18 -10.54
CA LEU A 38 2.51 3.43 -9.79
C LEU A 38 3.77 4.30 -9.69
N ALA A 39 4.91 3.77 -10.11
CA ALA A 39 6.19 4.47 -10.04
C ALA A 39 6.52 4.96 -8.61
N PHE A 40 6.16 4.18 -7.60
CA PHE A 40 6.45 4.51 -6.21
C PHE A 40 7.95 4.44 -5.94
N GLU A 41 8.44 5.40 -5.20
CA GLU A 41 9.79 5.37 -4.66
C GLU A 41 9.75 4.82 -3.24
N SER A 42 10.91 4.51 -2.67
CA SER A 42 10.99 4.00 -1.29
C SER A 42 10.37 4.95 -0.29
N ILE A 43 10.56 6.25 -0.48
CA ILE A 43 9.99 7.26 0.40
C ILE A 43 8.47 7.29 0.31
N ASP A 44 7.92 7.05 -0.87
CA ASP A 44 6.47 7.00 -1.06
C ASP A 44 5.87 5.82 -0.28
N LEU A 45 6.55 4.68 -0.26
CA LEU A 45 6.12 3.53 0.53
C LEU A 45 6.15 3.84 2.02
N VAL A 46 7.15 4.55 2.49
CA VAL A 46 7.24 4.95 3.90
C VAL A 46 6.08 5.88 4.27
N VAL A 47 5.77 6.84 3.43
CA VAL A 47 4.65 7.77 3.65
C VAL A 47 3.34 6.99 3.69
N LEU A 48 3.13 6.07 2.74
CA LEU A 48 1.93 5.25 2.71
C LEU A 48 1.82 4.39 3.97
N GLY A 49 2.93 3.81 4.41
CA GLY A 49 2.95 3.01 5.63
C GLY A 49 2.58 3.82 6.87
N THR A 50 3.06 5.06 6.95
CA THR A 50 2.71 5.97 8.04
C THR A 50 1.20 6.25 8.05
N ARG A 51 0.63 6.53 6.88
CA ARG A 51 -0.81 6.79 6.76
C ARG A 51 -1.64 5.57 7.15
N LEU A 52 -1.20 4.39 6.75
CA LEU A 52 -1.88 3.14 7.12
C LEU A 52 -1.85 2.92 8.62
N THR A 53 -0.73 3.17 9.26
CA THR A 53 -0.60 3.05 10.72
C THR A 53 -1.53 4.03 11.43
N GLU A 54 -1.64 5.25 10.94
CA GLU A 54 -2.54 6.25 11.52
C GLU A 54 -4.01 5.86 11.37
N ARG A 55 -4.36 5.25 10.24
CA ARG A 55 -5.76 4.91 9.97
C ARG A 55 -6.17 3.59 10.63
N TYR A 56 -5.33 2.58 10.59
CA TYR A 56 -5.68 1.22 11.04
C TYR A 56 -5.03 0.80 12.34
N GLY A 57 -4.12 1.61 12.87
CA GLY A 57 -3.49 1.38 14.15
C GLY A 57 -2.06 0.86 14.05
N PRO A 58 -1.34 0.84 15.18
CA PRO A 58 0.08 0.47 15.19
C PRO A 58 0.35 -1.00 14.88
N GLY A 59 -0.70 -1.84 14.86
CA GLY A 59 -0.54 -3.23 14.46
C GLY A 59 -0.13 -3.39 13.00
N VAL A 60 -0.42 -2.39 12.16
CA VAL A 60 -0.01 -2.39 10.77
C VAL A 60 1.41 -1.82 10.69
N ASP A 61 2.40 -2.66 10.96
CA ASP A 61 3.80 -2.24 10.98
C ASP A 61 4.41 -2.38 9.59
N LEU A 62 4.01 -1.53 8.66
CA LEU A 62 4.49 -1.59 7.29
C LEU A 62 6.00 -1.34 7.18
N PRO A 63 6.60 -0.36 7.88
CA PRO A 63 8.05 -0.21 7.84
C PRO A 63 8.79 -1.47 8.26
N GLY A 64 8.34 -2.16 9.32
CA GLY A 64 8.93 -3.42 9.74
C GLY A 64 8.73 -4.53 8.72
N TYR A 65 7.55 -4.57 8.11
CA TYR A 65 7.24 -5.54 7.06
C TYR A 65 8.18 -5.36 5.85
N LEU A 66 8.36 -4.12 5.42
CA LEU A 66 9.26 -3.81 4.29
C LEU A 66 10.72 -4.07 4.63
N ALA A 67 11.12 -3.82 5.86
CA ALA A 67 12.50 -4.03 6.30
C ALA A 67 12.89 -5.51 6.25
N GLY A 68 11.92 -6.41 6.36
CA GLY A 68 12.17 -7.85 6.27
C GLY A 68 12.20 -8.38 4.84
N MET A 69 11.97 -7.53 3.84
CA MET A 69 11.91 -7.94 2.44
C MET A 69 13.22 -7.64 1.71
N SER A 70 13.57 -8.50 0.75
CA SER A 70 14.67 -8.20 -0.15
C SER A 70 14.25 -7.12 -1.15
N LEU A 71 15.24 -6.54 -1.83
CA LEU A 71 14.95 -5.54 -2.86
C LEU A 71 14.06 -6.10 -3.96
N ASP A 72 14.30 -7.34 -4.37
CA ASP A 72 13.47 -7.99 -5.39
C ASP A 72 12.02 -8.16 -4.95
N GLU A 73 11.81 -8.47 -3.67
CA GLU A 73 10.46 -8.60 -3.12
C GLU A 73 9.75 -7.26 -3.09
N ILE A 74 10.46 -6.18 -2.74
CA ILE A 74 9.89 -4.84 -2.72
C ILE A 74 9.52 -4.40 -4.13
N ILE A 75 10.36 -4.69 -5.12
CA ILE A 75 10.09 -4.37 -6.52
C ILE A 75 8.85 -5.11 -7.01
N ALA A 76 8.66 -6.34 -6.58
CA ALA A 76 7.52 -7.16 -6.98
C ALA A 76 6.27 -6.93 -6.11
N LEU A 77 6.35 -6.06 -5.12
CA LEU A 77 5.25 -5.81 -4.19
C LEU A 77 4.02 -5.28 -4.93
N ARG A 78 2.86 -5.87 -4.64
CA ARG A 78 1.59 -5.49 -5.25
C ARG A 78 0.68 -4.86 -4.21
N VAL A 79 -0.29 -4.09 -4.69
CA VAL A 79 -1.30 -3.49 -3.81
C VAL A 79 -2.05 -4.58 -3.02
N GLY A 80 -2.34 -5.72 -3.66
CA GLY A 80 -2.98 -6.84 -2.99
C GLY A 80 -2.21 -7.38 -1.80
N ASP A 81 -0.88 -7.39 -1.90
CA ASP A 81 -0.03 -7.83 -0.79
C ASP A 81 -0.21 -6.91 0.42
N LEU A 82 -0.29 -5.61 0.17
CA LEU A 82 -0.51 -4.63 1.22
C LEU A 82 -1.92 -4.74 1.82
N VAL A 83 -2.92 -4.94 0.97
CA VAL A 83 -4.30 -5.16 1.41
C VAL A 83 -4.37 -6.37 2.33
N ASP A 84 -3.74 -7.48 1.94
CA ASP A 84 -3.72 -8.70 2.74
C ASP A 84 -3.00 -8.49 4.08
N ARG A 85 -1.93 -7.70 4.08
CA ARG A 85 -1.21 -7.37 5.30
C ARG A 85 -2.10 -6.59 6.27
N VAL A 86 -2.80 -5.58 5.78
CA VAL A 86 -3.70 -4.77 6.61
C VAL A 86 -4.86 -5.63 7.12
N ASP A 87 -5.45 -6.45 6.26
CA ASP A 87 -6.54 -7.34 6.64
C ASP A 87 -6.11 -8.31 7.73
N SER A 88 -4.90 -8.82 7.63
CA SER A 88 -4.31 -9.74 8.59
C SER A 88 -4.08 -9.07 9.96
N CYS A 89 -3.86 -7.75 9.99
CA CYS A 89 -3.59 -7.00 11.21
C CYS A 89 -4.86 -6.41 11.85
N THR A 90 -5.95 -6.45 11.14
CA THR A 90 -7.25 -5.94 11.63
C THR A 90 -8.23 -7.08 11.83
#